data_8bd83bc939bba7db4c89698f632e77a5
#
_entry.id   8bd83bc939bba7db4c89698f632e77a5
#
_cell.length_a   1.000
_cell.length_b   1.000
_cell.length_c   1.000
_cell.angle_alpha   90.00
_cell.angle_beta   90.00
_cell.angle_gamma   90.00
#
_symmetry.space_group_name_H-M   'P 1'
#
loop_
_entity.id
_entity.type
_entity.pdbx_description
1 polymer ?
#
loop_
_entity_poly.entity_id
_entity_poly.type
_entity_poly.pdbx_seq_one_letter_code
_entity_poly.pdbx_strand_id
1 'polypeptide(L)'
;MNSAFQNIRMRMDWVKELPDVFLDRQIEQKFRWLSILWIMALYVAGVFFWGNFLNWTRTPLDFEDWGIINSPRLDFFADMFREDKLPLHMDYPKIEGQEHPLHRLTDRYLAIPDVITTPQILLLKFLSINKFVYIDILINFTIATLGLLWFRKKYELSLLAYGILFLLFNFNGYIQAHYAVGHITWGGYFLFPLFVALVIQLVEGQPNWMWVTKVAFLLYYMVLVGSQHHFIWALIFFGVLALTSWDKLKWIIAAGFFSGLLGAVRLLPPILIISHVYDEGGNRLLPGYPTIVDVFRSLAILVQPSEQNFVRSDVSWLMHWEFNIYVGLVGSLFIIYFGMISWFRNARRYPALQKLFLPTLVVFILTIGHLYGFLRKFHIPLLDGERVPSRMIGLPLAVIILIATIYFQAWLDEKPKMNLLVVVLSFSMFILIANDLWAHAEAWKLSAMRTAFGPVQMALAGSSVGNHPDQPYFTVIIVGTLLSIFTGMFLLFRSWREHPLIGK
;
A
#
# COMPACT_ATOMS: atom_id res chain seq x y z
N MET A 1 -56.03 -16.97 8.68
CA MET A 1 -54.94 -17.49 9.52
C MET A 1 -53.81 -18.12 8.69
N ASN A 2 -54.08 -18.83 7.56
CA ASN A 2 -53.04 -19.55 6.79
C ASN A 2 -52.04 -18.65 6.08
N SER A 3 -52.37 -17.45 5.60
CA SER A 3 -51.45 -16.55 4.90
C SER A 3 -50.39 -15.89 5.80
N ALA A 4 -50.76 -15.60 7.05
CA ALA A 4 -49.83 -15.07 8.05
C ALA A 4 -48.80 -16.12 8.49
N PHE A 5 -49.21 -17.39 8.67
CA PHE A 5 -48.30 -18.49 8.96
C PHE A 5 -47.39 -18.87 7.80
N GLN A 6 -47.85 -18.76 6.55
CA GLN A 6 -47.01 -18.95 5.38
C GLN A 6 -45.96 -17.82 5.24
N ASN A 7 -46.35 -16.57 5.52
CA ASN A 7 -45.40 -15.45 5.53
C ASN A 7 -44.38 -15.54 6.68
N ILE A 8 -44.75 -16.05 7.85
CA ILE A 8 -43.81 -16.29 8.95
C ILE A 8 -42.89 -17.47 8.62
N ARG A 9 -43.38 -18.52 7.99
CA ARG A 9 -42.56 -19.68 7.56
C ARG A 9 -41.57 -19.29 6.45
N MET A 10 -41.97 -18.51 5.45
CA MET A 10 -41.06 -17.91 4.47
C MET A 10 -40.03 -16.97 5.11
N ARG A 11 -40.38 -16.26 6.15
CA ARG A 11 -39.44 -15.40 6.91
C ARG A 11 -38.46 -16.19 7.75
N MET A 12 -38.76 -17.43 8.17
CA MET A 12 -37.83 -18.27 8.91
C MET A 12 -36.91 -19.12 8.03
N ASP A 13 -37.27 -19.40 6.78
CA ASP A 13 -36.44 -20.18 5.86
C ASP A 13 -35.18 -19.44 5.42
N TRP A 14 -35.24 -18.11 5.27
CA TRP A 14 -34.06 -17.32 4.97
C TRP A 14 -33.01 -17.30 6.11
N VAL A 15 -33.44 -17.42 7.37
CA VAL A 15 -32.53 -17.51 8.52
C VAL A 15 -31.72 -18.79 8.48
N LYS A 16 -32.29 -19.90 7.97
CA LYS A 16 -31.58 -21.15 7.78
C LYS A 16 -30.57 -21.11 6.65
N GLU A 17 -30.83 -20.30 5.61
CA GLU A 17 -29.94 -20.11 4.47
C GLU A 17 -28.85 -19.05 4.76
N LEU A 18 -28.95 -18.30 5.87
CA LEU A 18 -28.04 -17.19 6.18
C LEU A 18 -26.55 -17.59 6.17
N PRO A 19 -26.12 -18.73 6.78
CA PRO A 19 -24.72 -19.15 6.72
C PRO A 19 -24.27 -19.42 5.29
N ASP A 20 -25.13 -19.99 4.44
CA ASP A 20 -24.82 -20.31 3.05
C ASP A 20 -24.68 -19.04 2.20
N VAL A 21 -25.44 -17.98 2.49
CA VAL A 21 -25.30 -16.67 1.83
C VAL A 21 -23.88 -16.12 1.96
N PHE A 22 -23.24 -16.34 3.12
CA PHE A 22 -21.89 -15.87 3.38
C PHE A 22 -20.78 -16.74 2.77
N LEU A 23 -21.07 -18.02 2.50
CA LEU A 23 -20.08 -18.98 2.02
C LEU A 23 -20.22 -19.33 0.53
N ASP A 24 -21.45 -19.24 0.00
CA ASP A 24 -21.80 -19.64 -1.37
C ASP A 24 -22.24 -18.43 -2.22
N ARG A 25 -21.47 -18.14 -3.25
CA ARG A 25 -21.73 -17.04 -4.18
C ARG A 25 -23.05 -17.17 -4.94
N GLN A 26 -23.49 -18.39 -5.26
CA GLN A 26 -24.72 -18.61 -6.00
C GLN A 26 -25.95 -18.33 -5.12
N ILE A 27 -25.89 -18.70 -3.85
CA ILE A 27 -26.96 -18.41 -2.88
C ILE A 27 -26.99 -16.91 -2.58
N GLU A 28 -25.83 -16.27 -2.42
CA GLU A 28 -25.70 -14.83 -2.23
C GLU A 28 -26.42 -14.04 -3.32
N GLN A 29 -26.37 -14.47 -4.59
CA GLN A 29 -27.03 -13.77 -5.69
C GLN A 29 -28.53 -13.62 -5.52
N LYS A 30 -29.17 -14.51 -4.76
CA LYS A 30 -30.60 -14.39 -4.40
C LYS A 30 -30.86 -13.27 -3.39
N PHE A 31 -29.83 -12.87 -2.61
CA PHE A 31 -29.90 -11.91 -1.51
C PHE A 31 -28.96 -10.72 -1.72
N ARG A 32 -28.99 -10.11 -2.92
CA ARG A 32 -28.07 -9.00 -3.29
C ARG A 32 -28.04 -7.85 -2.28
N TRP A 33 -29.13 -7.59 -1.61
CA TRP A 33 -29.21 -6.55 -0.60
C TRP A 33 -28.32 -6.85 0.62
N LEU A 34 -28.22 -8.13 1.03
CA LEU A 34 -27.27 -8.56 2.09
C LEU A 34 -25.83 -8.34 1.68
N SER A 35 -25.49 -8.62 0.41
CA SER A 35 -24.15 -8.35 -0.13
C SER A 35 -23.80 -6.87 -0.04
N ILE A 36 -24.72 -6.00 -0.43
CA ILE A 36 -24.53 -4.55 -0.36
C ILE A 36 -24.36 -4.12 1.10
N LEU A 37 -25.25 -4.57 1.98
CA LEU A 37 -25.17 -4.26 3.42
C LEU A 37 -23.86 -4.73 4.04
N TRP A 38 -23.41 -5.95 3.72
CA TRP A 38 -22.15 -6.50 4.23
C TRP A 38 -20.95 -5.67 3.77
N ILE A 39 -20.87 -5.36 2.48
CA ILE A 39 -19.77 -4.54 1.91
C ILE A 39 -19.78 -3.14 2.54
N MET A 40 -20.96 -2.53 2.68
CA MET A 40 -21.10 -1.23 3.34
C MET A 40 -20.71 -1.30 4.82
N ALA A 41 -21.13 -2.35 5.54
CA ALA A 41 -20.76 -2.55 6.94
C ALA A 41 -19.24 -2.69 7.11
N LEU A 42 -18.57 -3.47 6.25
CA LEU A 42 -17.11 -3.59 6.26
C LEU A 42 -16.44 -2.24 5.96
N TYR A 43 -16.93 -1.50 4.97
CA TYR A 43 -16.37 -0.19 4.63
C TYR A 43 -16.53 0.81 5.79
N VAL A 44 -17.72 0.89 6.38
CA VAL A 44 -17.99 1.75 7.54
C VAL A 44 -17.12 1.33 8.73
N ALA A 45 -17.02 0.02 9.01
CA ALA A 45 -16.12 -0.49 10.04
C ALA A 45 -14.65 -0.07 9.78
N GLY A 46 -14.21 -0.07 8.51
CA GLY A 46 -12.88 0.40 8.14
C GLY A 46 -12.69 1.90 8.36
N VAL A 47 -13.69 2.72 8.06
CA VAL A 47 -13.67 4.17 8.38
C VAL A 47 -13.54 4.39 9.88
N PHE A 48 -14.30 3.64 10.68
CA PHE A 48 -14.20 3.67 12.15
C PHE A 48 -12.85 3.18 12.66
N PHE A 49 -12.33 2.12 12.08
CA PHE A 49 -11.01 1.58 12.41
C PHE A 49 -9.92 2.65 12.25
N TRP A 50 -9.83 3.27 11.08
CA TRP A 50 -8.86 4.34 10.83
C TRP A 50 -9.11 5.59 11.70
N GLY A 51 -10.38 5.92 11.95
CA GLY A 51 -10.72 6.99 12.88
C GLY A 51 -10.21 6.72 14.30
N ASN A 52 -10.45 5.52 14.82
CA ASN A 52 -9.93 5.11 16.14
C ASN A 52 -8.40 5.06 16.17
N PHE A 53 -7.77 4.48 15.15
CA PHE A 53 -6.31 4.39 15.03
C PHE A 53 -5.65 5.77 15.06
N LEU A 54 -6.21 6.75 14.36
CA LEU A 54 -5.77 8.16 14.37
C LEU A 54 -6.31 8.97 15.55
N ASN A 55 -6.95 8.31 16.53
CA ASN A 55 -7.60 8.96 17.68
C ASN A 55 -8.54 10.12 17.25
N TRP A 56 -9.28 9.91 16.17
CA TRP A 56 -10.23 10.90 15.62
C TRP A 56 -9.60 12.28 15.41
N THR A 57 -8.35 12.30 14.93
CA THR A 57 -7.56 13.51 14.67
C THR A 57 -7.19 14.36 15.93
N ARG A 58 -7.27 13.78 17.12
CA ARG A 58 -7.03 14.50 18.38
C ARG A 58 -5.57 14.40 18.87
N THR A 59 -4.84 13.37 18.45
CA THR A 59 -3.42 13.20 18.86
C THR A 59 -2.55 14.17 18.07
N PRO A 60 -1.73 15.01 18.73
CA PRO A 60 -0.72 15.80 18.03
C PRO A 60 0.26 14.92 17.27
N LEU A 61 0.60 15.34 16.07
CA LEU A 61 1.56 14.65 15.18
C LEU A 61 2.98 15.20 15.42
N ASP A 62 3.45 15.13 16.66
CA ASP A 62 4.69 15.74 17.18
C ASP A 62 5.71 14.71 17.69
N PHE A 63 5.61 13.46 17.28
CA PHE A 63 6.50 12.37 17.68
C PHE A 63 7.02 11.62 16.45
N GLU A 64 8.16 10.93 16.59
CA GLU A 64 8.83 10.16 15.54
C GLU A 64 8.86 10.93 14.20
N ASP A 65 8.74 10.24 13.07
CA ASP A 65 8.74 10.87 11.74
C ASP A 65 7.54 11.80 11.49
N TRP A 66 6.46 11.68 12.28
CA TRP A 66 5.41 12.70 12.29
C TRP A 66 5.97 14.07 12.68
N GLY A 67 6.63 14.17 13.81
CA GLY A 67 7.17 15.45 14.33
C GLY A 67 8.45 15.88 13.63
N ILE A 68 9.31 14.92 13.25
CA ILE A 68 10.63 15.23 12.67
C ILE A 68 10.50 15.64 11.20
N ILE A 69 9.61 14.99 10.43
CA ILE A 69 9.60 15.08 8.96
C ILE A 69 8.25 15.53 8.41
N ASN A 70 7.17 14.78 8.70
CA ASN A 70 5.97 14.87 7.90
C ASN A 70 5.03 16.00 8.29
N SER A 71 4.80 16.26 9.58
CA SER A 71 4.00 17.41 10.01
C SER A 71 4.60 18.74 9.56
N PRO A 72 5.92 18.98 9.73
CA PRO A 72 6.55 20.21 9.23
C PRO A 72 6.43 20.38 7.70
N ARG A 73 6.54 19.30 6.94
CA ARG A 73 6.37 19.35 5.47
C ARG A 73 4.93 19.66 5.08
N LEU A 74 3.95 19.12 5.81
CA LEU A 74 2.54 19.39 5.57
C LEU A 74 2.16 20.81 6.01
N ASP A 75 2.73 21.33 7.10
CA ASP A 75 2.58 22.73 7.52
C ASP A 75 3.12 23.68 6.46
N PHE A 76 4.30 23.40 5.93
CA PHE A 76 4.89 24.17 4.83
C PHE A 76 3.95 24.24 3.61
N PHE A 77 3.32 23.12 3.24
CA PHE A 77 2.33 23.12 2.16
C PHE A 77 1.07 23.92 2.52
N ALA A 78 0.59 23.78 3.74
CA ALA A 78 -0.59 24.49 4.20
C ALA A 78 -0.37 26.01 4.13
N ASP A 79 0.79 26.47 4.60
CA ASP A 79 1.15 27.90 4.60
C ASP A 79 1.34 28.42 3.17
N MET A 80 2.02 27.65 2.31
CA MET A 80 2.17 27.95 0.91
C MET A 80 0.84 28.18 0.20
N PHE A 81 -0.14 27.26 0.41
CA PHE A 81 -1.47 27.41 -0.20
C PHE A 81 -2.27 28.58 0.37
N ARG A 82 -2.07 28.95 1.64
CA ARG A 82 -2.69 30.11 2.27
C ARG A 82 -2.10 31.42 1.72
N GLU A 83 -0.81 31.42 1.41
CA GLU A 83 -0.09 32.57 0.87
C GLU A 83 -0.11 32.62 -0.67
N ASP A 84 -0.81 31.69 -1.35
CA ASP A 84 -0.88 31.54 -2.82
C ASP A 84 0.52 31.50 -3.50
N LYS A 85 1.50 30.84 -2.83
CA LYS A 85 2.86 30.65 -3.30
C LYS A 85 3.07 29.24 -3.87
N LEU A 86 4.12 29.04 -4.67
CA LEU A 86 4.53 27.72 -5.16
C LEU A 86 5.58 27.09 -4.22
N PRO A 87 5.50 25.75 -3.92
CA PRO A 87 6.41 25.08 -2.99
C PRO A 87 7.75 24.74 -3.66
N LEU A 88 8.49 25.72 -4.07
CA LEU A 88 9.74 25.51 -4.80
C LEU A 88 10.93 25.36 -3.86
N HIS A 89 11.11 26.31 -2.95
CA HIS A 89 12.16 26.26 -1.93
C HIS A 89 11.57 26.42 -0.54
N MET A 90 12.14 25.68 0.39
CA MET A 90 11.79 25.72 1.81
C MET A 90 12.99 26.30 2.58
N ASP A 91 12.82 27.52 3.09
CA ASP A 91 13.82 28.15 3.95
C ASP A 91 13.68 27.62 5.37
N TYR A 92 14.75 27.03 5.88
CA TYR A 92 14.83 26.58 7.27
C TYR A 92 15.32 27.71 8.18
N PRO A 93 14.77 27.81 9.40
CA PRO A 93 15.35 28.72 10.39
C PRO A 93 16.79 28.28 10.68
N LYS A 94 17.75 29.21 10.57
CA LYS A 94 19.15 28.99 10.94
C LYS A 94 19.21 28.88 12.47
N ILE A 95 19.40 27.71 13.01
CA ILE A 95 19.70 27.50 14.42
C ILE A 95 21.23 27.51 14.53
N GLU A 96 21.77 28.54 15.17
CA GLU A 96 23.22 28.64 15.43
C GLU A 96 23.74 27.38 16.13
N GLY A 97 24.76 26.74 15.56
CA GLY A 97 25.44 25.59 16.16
C GLY A 97 24.80 24.22 15.93
N GLN A 98 23.68 24.11 15.26
CA GLN A 98 23.11 22.84 14.86
C GLN A 98 23.08 22.68 13.33
N GLU A 99 23.89 21.77 12.81
CA GLU A 99 23.68 21.26 11.46
C GLU A 99 22.37 20.44 11.49
N HIS A 100 21.36 20.97 10.86
CA HIS A 100 20.06 20.32 10.79
C HIS A 100 20.20 18.95 10.06
N PRO A 101 19.69 17.83 10.60
CA PRO A 101 19.81 16.53 9.94
C PRO A 101 19.25 16.51 8.50
N LEU A 102 18.31 17.43 8.20
CA LEU A 102 17.69 17.58 6.88
C LEU A 102 18.39 18.60 5.98
N HIS A 103 19.37 19.37 6.45
CA HIS A 103 20.22 20.20 5.59
C HIS A 103 20.94 19.41 4.50
N ARG A 104 21.08 18.12 4.69
CA ARG A 104 21.66 17.21 3.69
C ARG A 104 20.71 16.91 2.54
N LEU A 105 19.40 17.19 2.68
CA LEU A 105 18.43 16.75 1.67
C LEU A 105 18.17 17.82 0.62
N THR A 106 18.19 19.10 0.95
CA THR A 106 17.93 20.20 0.02
C THR A 106 16.79 21.12 0.50
N ASP A 107 16.92 22.38 0.26
CA ASP A 107 15.86 23.38 0.34
C ASP A 107 14.86 23.25 -0.84
N ARG A 108 15.25 22.56 -1.92
CA ARG A 108 14.48 22.33 -3.14
C ARG A 108 13.38 21.32 -2.91
N TYR A 109 12.23 21.80 -2.49
CA TYR A 109 11.16 20.97 -1.94
C TYR A 109 10.67 19.86 -2.89
N LEU A 110 10.46 20.14 -4.18
CA LEU A 110 10.01 19.13 -5.14
C LEU A 110 11.10 18.13 -5.54
N ALA A 111 12.36 18.37 -5.13
CA ALA A 111 13.44 17.41 -5.29
C ALA A 111 13.49 16.38 -4.15
N ILE A 112 12.73 16.59 -3.06
CA ILE A 112 12.57 15.59 -2.00
C ILE A 112 11.67 14.47 -2.53
N PRO A 113 12.16 13.22 -2.60
CA PRO A 113 11.43 12.16 -3.30
C PRO A 113 10.14 11.73 -2.59
N ASP A 114 10.13 11.69 -1.27
CA ASP A 114 9.05 11.20 -0.40
C ASP A 114 8.07 12.31 0.04
N VAL A 115 7.79 13.27 -0.84
CA VAL A 115 6.80 14.33 -0.60
C VAL A 115 5.49 14.02 -1.32
N ILE A 116 4.38 14.17 -0.60
CA ILE A 116 3.04 14.01 -1.17
C ILE A 116 2.73 15.19 -2.09
N THR A 117 2.31 14.89 -3.32
CA THR A 117 1.92 15.87 -4.32
C THR A 117 0.63 15.46 -5.06
N THR A 118 -0.17 14.61 -4.42
CA THR A 118 -1.48 14.20 -4.92
C THR A 118 -2.46 15.37 -4.93
N PRO A 119 -3.51 15.35 -5.78
CA PRO A 119 -4.48 16.44 -5.85
C PRO A 119 -5.15 16.77 -4.51
N GLN A 120 -5.35 15.79 -3.63
CA GLN A 120 -5.94 16.02 -2.31
C GLN A 120 -5.08 16.87 -1.38
N ILE A 121 -3.78 17.09 -1.68
CA ILE A 121 -2.91 17.98 -0.89
C ILE A 121 -3.48 19.42 -0.83
N LEU A 122 -4.26 19.83 -1.84
CA LEU A 122 -4.96 21.11 -1.87
C LEU A 122 -5.96 21.30 -0.72
N LEU A 123 -6.40 20.21 -0.10
CA LEU A 123 -7.28 20.26 1.09
C LEU A 123 -6.59 20.91 2.30
N LEU A 124 -5.25 20.94 2.32
CA LEU A 124 -4.49 21.63 3.38
C LEU A 124 -4.75 23.15 3.41
N LYS A 125 -5.26 23.73 2.32
CA LYS A 125 -5.72 25.15 2.35
C LYS A 125 -6.85 25.36 3.36
N PHE A 126 -7.65 24.32 3.63
CA PHE A 126 -8.90 24.42 4.41
C PHE A 126 -8.90 23.55 5.68
N LEU A 127 -8.04 22.53 5.73
CA LEU A 127 -8.02 21.55 6.81
C LEU A 127 -6.77 21.69 7.66
N SER A 128 -6.86 21.30 8.94
CA SER A 128 -5.69 21.03 9.75
C SER A 128 -4.98 19.75 9.27
N ILE A 129 -3.68 19.63 9.54
CA ILE A 129 -2.86 18.49 9.14
C ILE A 129 -3.49 17.17 9.58
N ASN A 130 -3.92 17.06 10.84
CA ASN A 130 -4.53 15.84 11.37
C ASN A 130 -5.79 15.42 10.59
N LYS A 131 -6.65 16.39 10.21
CA LYS A 131 -7.83 16.12 9.39
C LYS A 131 -7.46 15.73 7.97
N PHE A 132 -6.44 16.38 7.40
CA PHE A 132 -5.92 16.04 6.09
C PHE A 132 -5.39 14.60 6.08
N VAL A 133 -4.54 14.21 7.04
CA VAL A 133 -4.01 12.86 7.17
C VAL A 133 -5.12 11.81 7.22
N TYR A 134 -6.18 12.07 8.01
CA TYR A 134 -7.32 11.15 8.06
C TYR A 134 -8.03 11.03 6.72
N ILE A 135 -8.28 12.12 6.03
CA ILE A 135 -8.94 12.11 4.71
C ILE A 135 -8.04 11.43 3.66
N ASP A 136 -6.74 11.70 3.67
CA ASP A 136 -5.78 11.07 2.75
C ASP A 136 -5.77 9.55 2.91
N ILE A 137 -5.72 9.05 4.16
CA ILE A 137 -5.85 7.62 4.44
C ILE A 137 -7.18 7.07 3.92
N LEU A 138 -8.29 7.75 4.15
CA LEU A 138 -9.61 7.29 3.68
C LEU A 138 -9.71 7.24 2.15
N ILE A 139 -9.11 8.19 1.43
CA ILE A 139 -9.04 8.16 -0.04
C ILE A 139 -8.26 6.92 -0.49
N ASN A 140 -7.06 6.70 0.03
CA ASN A 140 -6.23 5.57 -0.33
C ASN A 140 -6.89 4.22 0.06
N PHE A 141 -7.48 4.11 1.24
CA PHE A 141 -8.28 2.97 1.70
C PHE A 141 -9.48 2.69 0.77
N THR A 142 -10.15 3.75 0.29
CA THR A 142 -11.27 3.61 -0.67
C THR A 142 -10.76 3.02 -1.99
N ILE A 143 -9.62 3.51 -2.50
CA ILE A 143 -9.01 2.99 -3.73
C ILE A 143 -8.66 1.50 -3.55
N ALA A 144 -8.07 1.12 -2.42
CA ALA A 144 -7.80 -0.29 -2.12
C ALA A 144 -9.08 -1.12 -2.12
N THR A 145 -10.14 -0.64 -1.43
CA THR A 145 -11.43 -1.33 -1.34
C THR A 145 -12.03 -1.58 -2.74
N LEU A 146 -11.96 -0.59 -3.64
CA LEU A 146 -12.39 -0.76 -5.03
C LEU A 146 -11.56 -1.82 -5.76
N GLY A 147 -10.25 -1.85 -5.55
CA GLY A 147 -9.38 -2.91 -6.06
C GLY A 147 -9.75 -4.30 -5.53
N LEU A 148 -10.02 -4.43 -4.22
CA LEU A 148 -10.45 -5.69 -3.61
C LEU A 148 -11.82 -6.15 -4.12
N LEU A 149 -12.75 -5.21 -4.41
CA LEU A 149 -14.04 -5.53 -5.04
C LEU A 149 -13.88 -6.09 -6.45
N TRP A 150 -12.86 -5.61 -7.19
CA TRP A 150 -12.52 -6.22 -8.48
C TRP A 150 -12.12 -7.70 -8.31
N PHE A 151 -11.28 -8.04 -7.32
CA PHE A 151 -10.92 -9.43 -7.00
C PHE A 151 -12.13 -10.26 -6.62
N ARG A 152 -13.00 -9.71 -5.75
CA ARG A 152 -14.25 -10.37 -5.39
C ARG A 152 -15.09 -10.74 -6.61
N LYS A 153 -15.23 -9.80 -7.55
CA LYS A 153 -15.99 -10.03 -8.79
C LYS A 153 -15.30 -11.05 -9.72
N LYS A 154 -13.97 -10.92 -9.88
CA LYS A 154 -13.18 -11.75 -10.82
C LYS A 154 -13.10 -13.21 -10.40
N TYR A 155 -12.95 -13.46 -9.11
CA TYR A 155 -12.75 -14.80 -8.53
C TYR A 155 -13.97 -15.31 -7.78
N GLU A 156 -15.11 -14.64 -7.95
CA GLU A 156 -16.39 -15.00 -7.33
C GLU A 156 -16.33 -15.24 -5.83
N LEU A 157 -15.54 -14.41 -5.12
CA LEU A 157 -15.37 -14.54 -3.68
C LEU A 157 -16.70 -14.35 -2.95
N SER A 158 -17.03 -15.29 -2.07
CA SER A 158 -18.15 -15.20 -1.14
C SER A 158 -18.01 -14.00 -0.19
N LEU A 159 -19.07 -13.65 0.52
CA LEU A 159 -19.04 -12.53 1.47
C LEU A 159 -18.00 -12.70 2.56
N LEU A 160 -17.85 -13.94 3.06
CA LEU A 160 -16.88 -14.23 4.12
C LEU A 160 -15.45 -14.21 3.60
N ALA A 161 -15.17 -14.82 2.44
CA ALA A 161 -13.84 -14.78 1.83
C ALA A 161 -13.42 -13.33 1.53
N TYR A 162 -14.35 -12.53 1.00
CA TYR A 162 -14.13 -11.10 0.79
C TYR A 162 -13.89 -10.35 2.12
N GLY A 163 -14.65 -10.68 3.17
CA GLY A 163 -14.46 -10.10 4.51
C GLY A 163 -13.05 -10.36 5.06
N ILE A 164 -12.55 -11.60 4.95
CA ILE A 164 -11.18 -11.95 5.36
C ILE A 164 -10.15 -11.19 4.52
N LEU A 165 -10.34 -11.13 3.20
CA LEU A 165 -9.49 -10.35 2.30
C LEU A 165 -9.45 -8.88 2.71
N PHE A 166 -10.61 -8.30 2.96
CA PHE A 166 -10.75 -6.91 3.35
C PHE A 166 -10.02 -6.59 4.66
N LEU A 167 -10.16 -7.46 5.67
CA LEU A 167 -9.48 -7.31 6.96
C LEU A 167 -7.96 -7.44 6.81
N LEU A 168 -7.48 -8.55 6.26
CA LEU A 168 -6.06 -8.84 6.15
C LEU A 168 -5.31 -7.81 5.29
N PHE A 169 -5.93 -7.31 4.22
CA PHE A 169 -5.29 -6.35 3.36
C PHE A 169 -5.26 -4.94 3.98
N ASN A 170 -6.38 -4.45 4.49
CA ASN A 170 -6.48 -3.05 4.92
C ASN A 170 -5.94 -2.78 6.33
N PHE A 171 -5.79 -3.82 7.19
CA PHE A 171 -5.50 -3.63 8.60
C PHE A 171 -4.36 -4.51 9.13
N ASN A 172 -3.46 -5.01 8.27
CA ASN A 172 -2.27 -5.73 8.74
C ASN A 172 -1.23 -4.78 9.38
N GLY A 173 -0.31 -5.37 10.12
CA GLY A 173 0.71 -4.63 10.85
C GLY A 173 1.61 -3.80 9.96
N TYR A 174 1.85 -4.21 8.71
CA TYR A 174 2.69 -3.45 7.78
C TYR A 174 2.19 -2.01 7.61
N ILE A 175 0.94 -1.85 7.21
CA ILE A 175 0.40 -0.53 6.95
C ILE A 175 0.14 0.25 8.25
N GLN A 176 -0.31 -0.43 9.32
CA GLN A 176 -0.53 0.21 10.60
C GLN A 176 0.76 0.75 11.22
N ALA A 177 1.82 -0.06 11.29
CA ALA A 177 3.08 0.33 11.91
C ALA A 177 3.74 1.52 11.19
N HIS A 178 3.71 1.52 9.85
CA HIS A 178 4.25 2.64 9.10
C HIS A 178 3.43 3.93 9.30
N TYR A 179 2.11 3.88 9.30
CA TYR A 179 1.31 5.06 9.63
C TYR A 179 1.47 5.49 11.09
N ALA A 180 1.66 4.54 12.01
CA ALA A 180 1.88 4.83 13.42
C ALA A 180 3.08 5.76 13.66
N VAL A 181 4.18 5.55 12.94
CA VAL A 181 5.42 6.33 13.09
C VAL A 181 5.49 7.57 12.18
N GLY A 182 4.53 7.73 11.27
CA GLY A 182 4.51 8.92 10.43
C GLY A 182 4.81 8.68 8.95
N HIS A 183 4.99 7.46 8.50
CA HIS A 183 5.25 7.17 7.10
C HIS A 183 3.97 7.34 6.25
N ILE A 184 3.43 8.54 6.18
CA ILE A 184 2.21 8.87 5.42
C ILE A 184 2.33 8.48 3.94
N THR A 185 3.52 8.52 3.38
CA THR A 185 3.82 8.14 1.99
C THR A 185 3.65 6.65 1.73
N TRP A 186 3.46 5.82 2.76
CA TRP A 186 3.08 4.40 2.61
C TRP A 186 1.68 4.18 2.05
N GLY A 187 0.92 5.24 1.80
CA GLY A 187 -0.35 5.18 1.06
C GLY A 187 -0.29 4.44 -0.28
N GLY A 188 0.89 4.35 -0.91
CA GLY A 188 1.11 3.52 -2.10
C GLY A 188 0.81 2.03 -1.91
N TYR A 189 0.87 1.49 -0.70
CA TYR A 189 0.46 0.13 -0.39
C TYR A 189 -1.00 -0.15 -0.80
N PHE A 190 -1.88 0.80 -0.57
CA PHE A 190 -3.30 0.68 -0.92
C PHE A 190 -3.57 0.57 -2.43
N LEU A 191 -2.58 0.84 -3.27
CA LEU A 191 -2.67 0.70 -4.73
C LEU A 191 -2.32 -0.71 -5.22
N PHE A 192 -1.73 -1.56 -4.38
CA PHE A 192 -1.33 -2.91 -4.78
C PHE A 192 -2.47 -3.80 -5.27
N PRO A 193 -3.73 -3.76 -4.76
CA PRO A 193 -4.80 -4.53 -5.35
C PRO A 193 -5.03 -4.19 -6.82
N LEU A 194 -5.02 -2.91 -7.18
CA LEU A 194 -5.15 -2.47 -8.57
C LEU A 194 -3.92 -2.86 -9.41
N PHE A 195 -2.72 -2.75 -8.84
CA PHE A 195 -1.49 -3.20 -9.50
C PHE A 195 -1.55 -4.71 -9.83
N VAL A 196 -1.87 -5.55 -8.86
CA VAL A 196 -1.98 -7.01 -9.05
C VAL A 196 -3.11 -7.35 -10.03
N ALA A 197 -4.23 -6.62 -9.98
CA ALA A 197 -5.31 -6.79 -10.97
C ALA A 197 -4.82 -6.52 -12.40
N LEU A 198 -4.02 -5.47 -12.62
CA LEU A 198 -3.42 -5.15 -13.92
C LEU A 198 -2.38 -6.20 -14.34
N VAL A 199 -1.58 -6.73 -13.40
CA VAL A 199 -0.67 -7.84 -13.69
C VAL A 199 -1.44 -9.09 -14.15
N ILE A 200 -2.54 -9.45 -13.47
CA ILE A 200 -3.39 -10.57 -13.86
C ILE A 200 -3.99 -10.35 -15.26
N GLN A 201 -4.50 -9.15 -15.55
CA GLN A 201 -4.97 -8.80 -16.88
C GLN A 201 -3.89 -8.96 -17.97
N LEU A 202 -2.65 -8.60 -17.65
CA LEU A 202 -1.51 -8.79 -18.56
C LEU A 202 -1.27 -10.27 -18.89
N VAL A 203 -1.22 -11.12 -17.86
CA VAL A 203 -0.85 -12.53 -18.03
C VAL A 203 -1.97 -13.40 -18.59
N GLU A 204 -3.23 -13.03 -18.34
CA GLU A 204 -4.40 -13.73 -18.87
C GLU A 204 -4.80 -13.28 -20.27
N GLY A 205 -4.59 -11.99 -20.57
CA GLY A 205 -5.17 -11.35 -21.76
C GLY A 205 -4.17 -10.99 -22.85
N GLN A 206 -4.70 -10.25 -23.82
CA GLN A 206 -3.89 -9.53 -24.80
C GLN A 206 -3.81 -8.07 -24.39
N PRO A 207 -2.67 -7.62 -23.84
CA PRO A 207 -2.49 -6.23 -23.43
C PRO A 207 -2.55 -5.29 -24.64
N ASN A 208 -2.98 -4.07 -24.39
CA ASN A 208 -3.14 -3.01 -25.39
C ASN A 208 -2.72 -1.65 -24.78
N TRP A 209 -2.85 -0.56 -25.52
CA TRP A 209 -2.49 0.77 -25.03
C TRP A 209 -3.35 1.23 -23.86
N MET A 210 -4.62 0.79 -23.77
CA MET A 210 -5.45 1.06 -22.59
C MET A 210 -4.85 0.44 -21.33
N TRP A 211 -4.31 -0.79 -21.44
CA TRP A 211 -3.61 -1.43 -20.32
C TRP A 211 -2.35 -0.65 -19.91
N VAL A 212 -1.51 -0.25 -20.91
CA VAL A 212 -0.31 0.59 -20.64
C VAL A 212 -0.71 1.89 -19.94
N THR A 213 -1.77 2.54 -20.42
CA THR A 213 -2.28 3.78 -19.82
C THR A 213 -2.68 3.57 -18.36
N LYS A 214 -3.45 2.53 -18.05
CA LYS A 214 -3.88 2.21 -16.69
C LYS A 214 -2.68 1.98 -15.77
N VAL A 215 -1.69 1.20 -16.21
CA VAL A 215 -0.47 0.94 -15.43
C VAL A 215 0.32 2.23 -15.23
N ALA A 216 0.53 3.02 -16.28
CA ALA A 216 1.29 4.25 -16.20
C ALA A 216 0.66 5.25 -15.22
N PHE A 217 -0.66 5.44 -15.27
CA PHE A 217 -1.37 6.33 -14.33
C PHE A 217 -1.37 5.79 -12.90
N LEU A 218 -1.50 4.46 -12.70
CA LEU A 218 -1.41 3.87 -11.37
C LEU A 218 -0.03 4.07 -10.73
N LEU A 219 1.02 3.77 -11.47
CA LEU A 219 2.40 3.94 -11.00
C LEU A 219 2.75 5.43 -10.82
N TYR A 220 2.25 6.32 -11.69
CA TYR A 220 2.37 7.76 -11.50
C TYR A 220 1.70 8.21 -10.20
N TYR A 221 0.49 7.72 -9.91
CA TYR A 221 -0.18 8.05 -8.64
C TYR A 221 0.64 7.57 -7.43
N MET A 222 1.31 6.41 -7.49
CA MET A 222 2.25 6.00 -6.43
C MET A 222 3.34 7.03 -6.20
N VAL A 223 3.90 7.59 -7.29
CA VAL A 223 4.93 8.65 -7.19
C VAL A 223 4.35 9.94 -6.60
N LEU A 224 3.11 10.31 -6.95
CA LEU A 224 2.45 11.49 -6.38
C LEU A 224 2.13 11.35 -4.89
N VAL A 225 1.80 10.14 -4.40
CA VAL A 225 1.66 9.85 -2.97
C VAL A 225 3.00 9.97 -2.22
N GLY A 226 4.12 10.12 -2.94
CA GLY A 226 5.47 10.07 -2.34
C GLY A 226 5.97 8.64 -2.12
N SER A 227 5.27 7.64 -2.64
CA SER A 227 5.55 6.21 -2.47
C SER A 227 6.53 5.69 -3.52
N GLN A 228 7.66 6.35 -3.71
CA GLN A 228 8.68 5.93 -4.67
C GLN A 228 9.20 4.51 -4.43
N HIS A 229 9.27 4.06 -3.18
CA HIS A 229 9.63 2.69 -2.85
C HIS A 229 8.67 1.69 -3.50
N HIS A 230 7.37 1.89 -3.35
CA HIS A 230 6.33 1.03 -3.94
C HIS A 230 6.37 1.06 -5.48
N PHE A 231 6.66 2.23 -6.07
CA PHE A 231 6.88 2.38 -7.51
C PHE A 231 8.06 1.53 -7.98
N ILE A 232 9.21 1.61 -7.29
CA ILE A 232 10.41 0.83 -7.61
C ILE A 232 10.14 -0.67 -7.46
N TRP A 233 9.49 -1.11 -6.39
CA TRP A 233 9.17 -2.53 -6.18
C TRP A 233 8.22 -3.06 -7.24
N ALA A 234 7.26 -2.26 -7.70
CA ALA A 234 6.40 -2.62 -8.82
C ALA A 234 7.19 -2.79 -10.13
N LEU A 235 8.19 -1.94 -10.39
CA LEU A 235 9.08 -2.09 -11.55
C LEU A 235 9.95 -3.33 -11.45
N ILE A 236 10.52 -3.63 -10.27
CA ILE A 236 11.28 -4.87 -10.02
C ILE A 236 10.38 -6.08 -10.26
N PHE A 237 9.14 -6.06 -9.74
CA PHE A 237 8.16 -7.11 -9.96
C PHE A 237 7.89 -7.33 -11.46
N PHE A 238 7.68 -6.27 -12.23
CA PHE A 238 7.52 -6.35 -13.68
C PHE A 238 8.77 -6.88 -14.38
N GLY A 239 9.96 -6.46 -13.96
CA GLY A 239 11.21 -6.98 -14.52
C GLY A 239 11.35 -8.49 -14.36
N VAL A 240 11.03 -9.02 -13.17
CA VAL A 240 11.04 -10.47 -12.92
C VAL A 240 9.90 -11.17 -13.65
N LEU A 241 8.71 -10.58 -13.72
CA LEU A 241 7.58 -11.11 -14.49
C LEU A 241 7.93 -11.27 -15.98
N ALA A 242 8.69 -10.36 -16.54
CA ALA A 242 9.13 -10.41 -17.92
C ALA A 242 9.94 -11.69 -18.22
N LEU A 243 10.69 -12.22 -17.26
CA LEU A 243 11.45 -13.47 -17.41
C LEU A 243 10.54 -14.69 -17.61
N THR A 244 9.33 -14.68 -17.12
CA THR A 244 8.34 -15.76 -17.25
C THR A 244 7.24 -15.45 -18.27
N SER A 245 7.27 -14.28 -18.89
CA SER A 245 6.21 -13.79 -19.81
C SER A 245 6.82 -12.97 -20.95
N TRP A 246 7.77 -13.56 -21.69
CA TRP A 246 8.47 -12.94 -22.83
C TRP A 246 7.53 -12.42 -23.91
N ASP A 247 6.42 -13.10 -24.14
CA ASP A 247 5.38 -12.68 -25.07
C ASP A 247 4.74 -11.33 -24.68
N LYS A 248 4.87 -10.91 -23.43
CA LYS A 248 4.37 -9.63 -22.88
C LYS A 248 5.46 -8.57 -22.72
N LEU A 249 6.73 -8.89 -22.99
CA LEU A 249 7.88 -8.02 -22.70
C LEU A 249 7.71 -6.60 -23.24
N LYS A 250 7.29 -6.43 -24.50
CA LYS A 250 7.10 -5.09 -25.10
C LYS A 250 6.11 -4.23 -24.33
N TRP A 251 5.06 -4.85 -23.77
CA TRP A 251 4.04 -4.14 -23.01
C TRP A 251 4.52 -3.79 -21.60
N ILE A 252 5.30 -4.67 -20.98
CA ILE A 252 5.95 -4.40 -19.68
C ILE A 252 6.94 -3.25 -19.83
N ILE A 253 7.78 -3.26 -20.86
CA ILE A 253 8.72 -2.17 -21.14
C ILE A 253 7.96 -0.87 -21.41
N ALA A 254 6.92 -0.91 -22.27
CA ALA A 254 6.11 0.28 -22.53
C ALA A 254 5.47 0.83 -21.25
N ALA A 255 4.88 -0.02 -20.41
CA ALA A 255 4.27 0.41 -19.16
C ALA A 255 5.30 1.05 -18.21
N GLY A 256 6.46 0.43 -18.00
CA GLY A 256 7.53 0.99 -17.17
C GLY A 256 8.07 2.31 -17.72
N PHE A 257 8.37 2.37 -19.01
CA PHE A 257 8.87 3.56 -19.67
C PHE A 257 7.90 4.75 -19.59
N PHE A 258 6.64 4.54 -19.96
CA PHE A 258 5.64 5.60 -19.91
C PHE A 258 5.24 5.98 -18.48
N SER A 259 5.35 5.06 -17.51
CA SER A 259 5.20 5.42 -16.08
C SER A 259 6.31 6.36 -15.63
N GLY A 260 7.55 6.11 -16.02
CA GLY A 260 8.70 6.99 -15.74
C GLY A 260 8.54 8.37 -16.38
N LEU A 261 8.14 8.42 -17.67
CA LEU A 261 7.91 9.70 -18.37
C LEU A 261 6.72 10.46 -17.79
N LEU A 262 5.62 9.78 -17.46
CA LEU A 262 4.46 10.41 -16.85
C LEU A 262 4.80 10.93 -15.43
N GLY A 263 5.67 10.22 -14.71
CA GLY A 263 6.20 10.63 -13.41
C GLY A 263 7.35 11.64 -13.47
N ALA A 264 7.79 12.09 -14.65
CA ALA A 264 9.01 12.87 -14.82
C ALA A 264 9.04 14.16 -13.97
N VAL A 265 7.90 14.84 -13.80
CA VAL A 265 7.77 16.03 -12.95
C VAL A 265 8.23 15.77 -11.51
N ARG A 266 8.11 14.54 -11.01
CA ARG A 266 8.46 14.14 -9.64
C ARG A 266 9.74 13.31 -9.56
N LEU A 267 10.10 12.59 -10.63
CA LEU A 267 11.27 11.71 -10.65
C LEU A 267 12.54 12.41 -11.06
N LEU A 268 12.47 13.36 -12.02
CA LEU A 268 13.66 14.06 -12.49
C LEU A 268 14.31 14.96 -11.42
N PRO A 269 13.57 15.77 -10.63
CA PRO A 269 14.22 16.59 -9.61
C PRO A 269 15.04 15.80 -8.59
N PRO A 270 14.55 14.71 -7.96
CA PRO A 270 15.39 13.89 -7.09
C PRO A 270 16.61 13.30 -7.80
N ILE A 271 16.41 12.72 -8.98
CA ILE A 271 17.49 12.06 -9.72
C ILE A 271 18.61 13.01 -10.10
N LEU A 272 18.29 14.20 -10.61
CA LEU A 272 19.27 15.12 -11.15
C LEU A 272 19.87 16.08 -10.11
N ILE A 273 19.13 16.33 -9.02
CA ILE A 273 19.51 17.35 -8.04
C ILE A 273 20.10 16.71 -6.76
N ILE A 274 19.54 15.58 -6.31
CA ILE A 274 19.92 14.97 -5.03
C ILE A 274 20.92 13.81 -5.21
N SER A 275 21.03 13.22 -6.39
CA SER A 275 21.90 12.05 -6.62
C SER A 275 23.31 12.20 -6.07
N HIS A 276 23.87 13.42 -6.14
CA HIS A 276 25.21 13.73 -5.61
C HIS A 276 25.28 13.87 -4.09
N VAL A 277 24.15 14.18 -3.42
CA VAL A 277 24.11 14.39 -1.96
C VAL A 277 24.06 13.07 -1.21
N TYR A 278 23.52 12.03 -1.82
CA TYR A 278 23.44 10.70 -1.20
C TYR A 278 24.78 9.94 -1.16
N ASP A 279 25.77 10.34 -2.00
CA ASP A 279 27.07 9.66 -2.05
C ASP A 279 27.95 9.96 -0.83
N GLU A 280 27.74 11.08 -0.13
CA GLU A 280 28.61 11.55 0.96
C GLU A 280 28.30 10.99 2.37
N GLY A 281 27.50 9.94 2.51
CA GLY A 281 27.29 9.27 3.80
C GLY A 281 25.86 8.86 4.13
N GLY A 282 24.89 9.11 3.26
CA GLY A 282 23.48 8.76 3.44
C GLY A 282 23.11 7.34 3.02
N ASN A 283 23.98 6.61 2.34
CA ASN A 283 23.65 5.34 1.68
C ASN A 283 24.01 4.10 2.51
N ARG A 284 23.95 4.22 3.85
CA ARG A 284 24.17 3.07 4.72
C ARG A 284 23.02 2.08 4.57
N LEU A 285 23.33 0.88 4.07
CA LEU A 285 22.37 -0.22 4.04
C LEU A 285 21.96 -0.56 5.47
N LEU A 286 20.65 -0.58 5.71
CA LEU A 286 20.08 -1.04 6.96
C LEU A 286 19.74 -2.52 6.87
N PRO A 287 19.68 -3.26 7.99
CA PRO A 287 19.36 -4.67 7.96
C PRO A 287 17.92 -4.90 7.44
N GLY A 288 17.78 -5.92 6.58
CA GLY A 288 16.50 -6.54 6.32
C GLY A 288 16.20 -7.59 7.37
N TYR A 289 15.21 -8.46 7.10
CA TYR A 289 14.97 -9.62 7.98
C TYR A 289 16.24 -10.48 8.07
N PRO A 290 16.66 -10.86 9.29
CA PRO A 290 17.83 -11.73 9.44
C PRO A 290 17.64 -13.11 8.82
N THR A 291 16.45 -13.67 9.00
CA THR A 291 16.06 -14.99 8.49
C THR A 291 14.62 -15.03 8.04
N ILE A 292 14.27 -16.06 7.31
CA ILE A 292 12.87 -16.38 6.94
C ILE A 292 12.00 -16.64 8.17
N VAL A 293 12.57 -17.21 9.23
CA VAL A 293 11.84 -17.46 10.48
C VAL A 293 11.39 -16.15 11.13
N ASP A 294 12.20 -15.10 11.04
CA ASP A 294 11.84 -13.78 11.58
C ASP A 294 10.68 -13.15 10.81
N VAL A 295 10.55 -13.40 9.51
CA VAL A 295 9.37 -12.99 8.74
C VAL A 295 8.11 -13.67 9.28
N PHE A 296 8.14 -14.99 9.52
CA PHE A 296 6.98 -15.72 10.08
C PHE A 296 6.67 -15.31 11.51
N ARG A 297 7.67 -15.03 12.32
CA ARG A 297 7.47 -14.47 13.68
C ARG A 297 6.77 -13.12 13.62
N SER A 298 7.18 -12.25 12.71
CA SER A 298 6.57 -10.92 12.51
C SER A 298 5.12 -10.98 12.02
N LEU A 299 4.71 -12.06 11.34
CA LEU A 299 3.32 -12.28 10.97
C LEU A 299 2.44 -12.65 12.17
N ALA A 300 2.95 -13.48 13.09
CA ALA A 300 2.14 -14.15 14.10
C ALA A 300 2.20 -13.49 15.49
N ILE A 301 3.28 -12.80 15.84
CA ILE A 301 3.52 -12.29 17.18
C ILE A 301 3.25 -10.81 17.25
N LEU A 302 2.34 -10.40 18.13
CA LEU A 302 2.09 -9.00 18.45
C LEU A 302 3.26 -8.44 19.26
N VAL A 303 3.88 -7.38 18.75
CA VAL A 303 4.98 -6.68 19.40
C VAL A 303 4.55 -5.26 19.74
N GLN A 304 4.91 -4.80 20.93
CA GLN A 304 4.64 -3.43 21.35
C GLN A 304 5.60 -2.45 20.65
N PRO A 305 5.18 -1.21 20.36
CA PRO A 305 6.01 -0.23 19.68
C PRO A 305 7.35 0.05 20.36
N SER A 306 7.37 0.03 21.70
CA SER A 306 8.56 0.29 22.53
C SER A 306 9.48 -0.92 22.69
N GLU A 307 9.07 -2.13 22.24
CA GLU A 307 9.93 -3.30 22.33
C GLU A 307 11.11 -3.19 21.36
N GLN A 308 12.29 -3.17 21.92
CA GLN A 308 13.56 -3.23 21.19
C GLN A 308 13.99 -4.70 21.03
N ASN A 309 14.67 -5.02 19.92
CA ASN A 309 15.31 -6.34 19.69
C ASN A 309 14.37 -7.53 19.42
N PHE A 310 13.14 -7.34 18.99
CA PHE A 310 12.28 -8.44 18.56
C PHE A 310 12.86 -9.18 17.35
N VAL A 311 13.28 -8.43 16.34
CA VAL A 311 14.11 -8.92 15.25
C VAL A 311 15.55 -8.54 15.59
N ARG A 312 16.45 -9.51 15.76
CA ARG A 312 17.86 -9.25 16.04
C ARG A 312 18.44 -8.39 14.92
N SER A 313 18.57 -7.11 15.17
CA SER A 313 19.25 -6.17 14.29
C SER A 313 20.49 -5.70 14.99
N ASP A 314 21.63 -5.75 14.32
CA ASP A 314 22.90 -5.19 14.82
C ASP A 314 22.85 -3.65 14.88
N VAL A 315 21.73 -3.08 14.46
CA VAL A 315 21.50 -1.64 14.43
C VAL A 315 20.43 -1.29 15.45
N SER A 316 20.87 -0.85 16.62
CA SER A 316 20.04 -0.58 17.81
C SER A 316 18.95 0.49 17.62
N TRP A 317 19.03 1.31 16.58
CA TRP A 317 18.09 2.38 16.29
C TRP A 317 17.04 2.00 15.23
N LEU A 318 17.16 0.81 14.58
CA LEU A 318 16.16 0.34 13.66
C LEU A 318 15.03 -0.31 14.44
N MET A 319 13.94 0.41 14.55
CA MET A 319 12.81 0.03 15.37
C MET A 319 11.95 -1.03 14.70
N HIS A 320 11.10 -1.67 15.48
CA HIS A 320 10.28 -2.81 15.07
C HIS A 320 9.32 -2.51 13.91
N TRP A 321 8.88 -1.28 13.71
CA TRP A 321 7.97 -0.93 12.60
C TRP A 321 8.51 -1.29 11.21
N GLU A 322 9.82 -1.34 11.03
CA GLU A 322 10.46 -1.73 9.77
C GLU A 322 10.33 -3.24 9.46
N PHE A 323 9.91 -4.03 10.45
CA PHE A 323 9.75 -5.48 10.34
C PHE A 323 8.30 -5.92 10.60
N ASN A 324 7.40 -5.00 10.91
CA ASN A 324 6.04 -5.33 11.32
C ASN A 324 5.17 -5.70 10.11
N ILE A 325 4.65 -6.94 10.12
CA ILE A 325 3.69 -7.44 9.12
C ILE A 325 2.57 -8.24 9.81
N TYR A 326 2.28 -7.94 11.05
CA TYR A 326 1.38 -8.69 11.90
C TYR A 326 -0.02 -8.89 11.30
N VAL A 327 -0.51 -10.13 11.37
CA VAL A 327 -1.86 -10.54 10.97
C VAL A 327 -2.50 -11.48 12.00
N GLY A 328 -1.82 -11.72 13.13
CA GLY A 328 -2.22 -12.69 14.15
C GLY A 328 -1.89 -14.14 13.80
N LEU A 329 -2.02 -15.02 14.77
CA LEU A 329 -1.69 -16.43 14.57
C LEU A 329 -2.61 -17.09 13.53
N VAL A 330 -3.91 -16.84 13.62
CA VAL A 330 -4.91 -17.43 12.70
C VAL A 330 -4.73 -16.85 11.29
N GLY A 331 -4.49 -15.55 11.17
CA GLY A 331 -4.18 -14.90 9.90
C GLY A 331 -2.89 -15.44 9.26
N SER A 332 -1.87 -15.72 10.07
CA SER A 332 -0.60 -16.30 9.60
C SER A 332 -0.80 -17.73 9.08
N LEU A 333 -1.53 -18.57 9.81
CA LEU A 333 -1.87 -19.93 9.35
C LEU A 333 -2.69 -19.90 8.06
N PHE A 334 -3.64 -18.95 7.95
CA PHE A 334 -4.43 -18.74 6.74
C PHE A 334 -3.54 -18.39 5.55
N ILE A 335 -2.64 -17.41 5.70
CA ILE A 335 -1.71 -16.96 4.66
C ILE A 335 -0.76 -18.09 4.26
N ILE A 336 -0.16 -18.80 5.22
CA ILE A 336 0.77 -19.90 4.95
C ILE A 336 0.06 -21.04 4.21
N TYR A 337 -1.10 -21.47 4.72
CA TYR A 337 -1.79 -22.62 4.13
C TYR A 337 -2.38 -22.30 2.76
N PHE A 338 -3.21 -21.25 2.66
CA PHE A 338 -3.89 -20.91 1.41
C PHE A 338 -3.03 -20.08 0.45
N GLY A 339 -2.21 -19.17 0.96
CA GLY A 339 -1.40 -18.26 0.15
C GLY A 339 -0.06 -18.83 -0.30
N MET A 340 0.48 -19.84 0.38
CA MET A 340 1.76 -20.43 0.03
C MET A 340 1.61 -21.93 -0.33
N ILE A 341 1.15 -22.76 0.59
CA ILE A 341 1.08 -24.22 0.37
C ILE A 341 0.08 -24.56 -0.74
N SER A 342 -1.16 -24.01 -0.66
CA SER A 342 -2.19 -24.28 -1.66
C SER A 342 -1.84 -23.70 -3.03
N TRP A 343 -1.22 -22.53 -3.07
CA TRP A 343 -0.71 -21.93 -4.31
C TRP A 343 0.29 -22.85 -5.01
N PHE A 344 1.26 -23.37 -4.26
CA PHE A 344 2.26 -24.29 -4.81
C PHE A 344 1.64 -25.63 -5.23
N ARG A 345 0.81 -26.25 -4.37
CA ARG A 345 0.24 -27.59 -4.64
C ARG A 345 -0.79 -27.60 -5.75
N ASN A 346 -1.60 -26.56 -5.86
CA ASN A 346 -2.71 -26.46 -6.81
C ASN A 346 -2.40 -25.53 -8.01
N ALA A 347 -1.14 -25.51 -8.43
CA ALA A 347 -0.62 -24.62 -9.48
C ALA A 347 -1.47 -24.67 -10.77
N ARG A 348 -2.04 -25.82 -11.11
CA ARG A 348 -2.82 -26.02 -12.36
C ARG A 348 -4.21 -25.37 -12.31
N ARG A 349 -4.75 -25.07 -11.12
CA ARG A 349 -6.10 -24.53 -10.98
C ARG A 349 -6.22 -23.10 -11.54
N TYR A 350 -5.20 -22.28 -11.31
CA TYR A 350 -5.15 -20.89 -11.77
C TYR A 350 -3.78 -20.60 -12.45
N PRO A 351 -3.60 -20.99 -13.71
CA PRO A 351 -2.29 -20.88 -14.39
C PRO A 351 -1.75 -19.45 -14.45
N ALA A 352 -2.64 -18.45 -14.57
CA ALA A 352 -2.23 -17.04 -14.57
C ALA A 352 -1.61 -16.61 -13.23
N LEU A 353 -2.16 -17.08 -12.12
CA LEU A 353 -1.63 -16.77 -10.80
C LEU A 353 -0.25 -17.39 -10.58
N GLN A 354 0.08 -18.50 -11.27
CA GLN A 354 1.40 -19.12 -11.16
C GLN A 354 2.51 -18.24 -11.74
N LYS A 355 2.20 -17.40 -12.73
CA LYS A 355 3.18 -16.45 -13.28
C LYS A 355 3.58 -15.37 -12.24
N LEU A 356 2.74 -15.11 -11.24
CA LEU A 356 3.04 -14.20 -10.15
C LEU A 356 3.96 -14.81 -9.08
N PHE A 357 4.13 -16.13 -9.08
CA PHE A 357 4.92 -16.83 -8.06
C PHE A 357 6.38 -16.38 -8.05
N LEU A 358 7.06 -16.43 -9.20
CA LEU A 358 8.47 -16.06 -9.29
C LEU A 358 8.71 -14.58 -8.90
N PRO A 359 8.00 -13.59 -9.44
CA PRO A 359 8.23 -12.20 -9.02
C PRO A 359 7.91 -11.97 -7.54
N THR A 360 6.87 -12.62 -6.99
CA THR A 360 6.57 -12.54 -5.55
C THR A 360 7.70 -13.14 -4.72
N LEU A 361 8.20 -14.32 -5.10
CA LEU A 361 9.30 -14.99 -4.41
C LEU A 361 10.60 -14.17 -4.46
N VAL A 362 10.92 -13.59 -5.62
CA VAL A 362 12.15 -12.77 -5.75
C VAL A 362 12.05 -11.53 -4.86
N VAL A 363 10.94 -10.77 -4.90
CA VAL A 363 10.77 -9.59 -4.04
C VAL A 363 10.76 -10.00 -2.57
N PHE A 364 10.17 -11.16 -2.20
CA PHE A 364 10.23 -11.69 -0.85
C PHE A 364 11.67 -12.01 -0.40
N ILE A 365 12.47 -12.66 -1.26
CA ILE A 365 13.88 -12.98 -0.97
C ILE A 365 14.69 -11.70 -0.76
N LEU A 366 14.41 -10.64 -1.54
CA LEU A 366 15.08 -9.34 -1.39
C LEU A 366 14.83 -8.69 0.00
N THR A 367 13.81 -9.12 0.75
CA THR A 367 13.59 -8.62 2.11
C THR A 367 14.58 -9.16 3.14
N ILE A 368 15.30 -10.23 2.79
CA ILE A 368 16.32 -10.86 3.65
C ILE A 368 17.63 -10.07 3.54
N GLY A 369 18.04 -9.44 4.62
CA GLY A 369 19.09 -8.42 4.60
C GLY A 369 20.43 -8.87 4.02
N HIS A 370 20.90 -10.08 4.38
CA HIS A 370 22.18 -10.58 3.86
C HIS A 370 22.12 -10.94 2.37
N LEU A 371 20.98 -11.42 1.87
CA LEU A 371 20.78 -11.71 0.44
C LEU A 371 20.69 -10.43 -0.38
N TYR A 372 19.95 -9.44 0.13
CA TYR A 372 19.88 -8.13 -0.50
C TYR A 372 21.26 -7.45 -0.52
N GLY A 373 21.98 -7.43 0.61
CA GLY A 373 23.33 -6.86 0.71
C GLY A 373 24.32 -7.53 -0.25
N PHE A 374 24.18 -8.84 -0.50
CA PHE A 374 24.96 -9.52 -1.52
C PHE A 374 24.62 -9.03 -2.94
N LEU A 375 23.32 -8.95 -3.29
CA LEU A 375 22.90 -8.52 -4.63
C LEU A 375 23.24 -7.05 -4.90
N ARG A 376 23.19 -6.19 -3.88
CA ARG A 376 23.56 -4.78 -4.00
C ARG A 376 24.99 -4.56 -4.48
N LYS A 377 25.92 -5.49 -4.19
CA LYS A 377 27.31 -5.43 -4.68
C LYS A 377 27.43 -5.44 -6.21
N PHE A 378 26.40 -5.87 -6.90
CA PHE A 378 26.37 -5.90 -8.38
C PHE A 378 25.83 -4.61 -8.99
N HIS A 379 25.49 -3.60 -8.18
CA HIS A 379 24.96 -2.30 -8.63
C HIS A 379 23.83 -2.43 -9.66
N ILE A 380 22.89 -3.36 -9.39
CA ILE A 380 21.75 -3.59 -10.28
C ILE A 380 20.83 -2.36 -10.20
N PRO A 381 20.52 -1.72 -11.35
CA PRO A 381 19.61 -0.58 -11.37
C PRO A 381 18.30 -0.86 -10.62
N LEU A 382 17.78 0.12 -9.92
CA LEU A 382 16.60 0.08 -9.04
C LEU A 382 16.81 -0.63 -7.70
N LEU A 383 17.74 -1.59 -7.56
CA LEU A 383 18.00 -2.24 -6.27
C LEU A 383 18.82 -1.35 -5.34
N ASP A 384 19.78 -0.59 -5.85
CA ASP A 384 20.65 0.26 -5.01
C ASP A 384 19.89 1.35 -4.25
N GLY A 385 18.69 1.72 -4.73
CA GLY A 385 17.86 2.78 -4.13
C GLY A 385 17.16 2.38 -2.83
N GLU A 386 17.06 1.08 -2.50
CA GLU A 386 16.38 0.66 -1.26
C GLU A 386 17.38 0.55 -0.12
N ARG A 387 17.16 1.37 0.91
CA ARG A 387 18.01 1.40 2.09
C ARG A 387 17.58 0.38 3.15
N VAL A 388 16.29 0.08 3.24
CA VAL A 388 15.69 -0.80 4.26
C VAL A 388 14.98 -1.96 3.57
N PRO A 389 15.70 -3.06 3.25
CA PRO A 389 15.13 -4.14 2.44
C PRO A 389 13.91 -4.82 3.05
N SER A 390 13.77 -4.87 4.39
CA SER A 390 12.58 -5.41 5.05
C SER A 390 11.27 -4.75 4.57
N ARG A 391 11.31 -3.49 4.19
CA ARG A 391 10.15 -2.72 3.68
C ARG A 391 9.54 -3.33 2.42
N MET A 392 10.36 -3.98 1.59
CA MET A 392 9.91 -4.60 0.33
C MET A 392 8.87 -5.70 0.57
N ILE A 393 8.72 -6.21 1.80
CA ILE A 393 7.76 -7.26 2.16
C ILE A 393 6.30 -6.86 1.87
N GLY A 394 5.99 -5.57 1.82
CA GLY A 394 4.63 -5.08 1.59
C GLY A 394 4.01 -5.56 0.28
N LEU A 395 4.77 -5.65 -0.80
CA LEU A 395 4.26 -6.14 -2.09
C LEU A 395 4.05 -7.66 -2.10
N PRO A 396 5.00 -8.52 -1.70
CA PRO A 396 4.76 -9.95 -1.51
C PRO A 396 3.59 -10.24 -0.58
N LEU A 397 3.49 -9.55 0.56
CA LEU A 397 2.40 -9.74 1.52
C LEU A 397 1.05 -9.46 0.86
N ALA A 398 0.91 -8.34 0.13
CA ALA A 398 -0.31 -8.00 -0.60
C ALA A 398 -0.68 -9.08 -1.61
N VAL A 399 0.28 -9.56 -2.42
CA VAL A 399 0.03 -10.64 -3.40
C VAL A 399 -0.39 -11.93 -2.70
N ILE A 400 0.31 -12.34 -1.64
CA ILE A 400 0.03 -13.59 -0.93
C ILE A 400 -1.34 -13.54 -0.25
N ILE A 401 -1.76 -12.41 0.34
CA ILE A 401 -3.11 -12.24 0.91
C ILE A 401 -4.20 -12.41 -0.16
N LEU A 402 -4.02 -11.79 -1.33
CA LEU A 402 -4.95 -11.93 -2.46
C LEU A 402 -5.05 -13.40 -2.91
N ILE A 403 -3.92 -14.05 -3.10
CA ILE A 403 -3.84 -15.46 -3.50
C ILE A 403 -4.45 -16.37 -2.44
N ALA A 404 -4.14 -16.15 -1.15
CA ALA A 404 -4.70 -16.95 -0.04
C ALA A 404 -6.22 -16.95 -0.07
N THR A 405 -6.82 -15.79 -0.31
CA THR A 405 -8.28 -15.67 -0.33
C THR A 405 -8.90 -16.37 -1.55
N ILE A 406 -8.24 -16.32 -2.71
CA ILE A 406 -8.70 -17.03 -3.92
C ILE A 406 -8.67 -18.56 -3.69
N TYR A 407 -7.60 -19.08 -3.11
CA TYR A 407 -7.51 -20.51 -2.80
C TYR A 407 -8.41 -20.94 -1.62
N PHE A 408 -8.67 -20.04 -0.68
CA PHE A 408 -9.67 -20.28 0.36
C PHE A 408 -11.07 -20.40 -0.23
N GLN A 409 -11.46 -19.50 -1.15
CA GLN A 409 -12.74 -19.63 -1.85
C GLN A 409 -12.80 -20.95 -2.63
N ALA A 410 -11.73 -21.29 -3.35
CA ALA A 410 -11.64 -22.57 -4.07
C ALA A 410 -11.81 -23.79 -3.14
N TRP A 411 -11.30 -23.70 -1.92
CA TRP A 411 -11.49 -24.74 -0.89
C TRP A 411 -12.93 -24.78 -0.39
N LEU A 412 -13.60 -23.63 -0.20
CA LEU A 412 -15.02 -23.58 0.18
C LEU A 412 -15.91 -24.22 -0.89
N ASP A 413 -15.65 -23.95 -2.18
CA ASP A 413 -16.43 -24.46 -3.31
C ASP A 413 -16.37 -26.00 -3.43
N GLU A 414 -15.30 -26.62 -2.91
CA GLU A 414 -15.13 -28.09 -2.91
C GLU A 414 -15.85 -28.78 -1.76
N LYS A 415 -16.36 -28.04 -0.76
CA LYS A 415 -16.98 -28.61 0.42
C LYS A 415 -18.49 -28.85 0.21
N PRO A 416 -19.04 -29.90 0.84
CA PRO A 416 -20.48 -30.13 0.83
C PRO A 416 -21.21 -28.90 1.40
N LYS A 417 -22.30 -28.52 0.75
CA LYS A 417 -23.17 -27.45 1.26
C LYS A 417 -23.64 -27.83 2.67
N MET A 418 -23.73 -26.83 3.56
CA MET A 418 -24.20 -26.99 4.96
C MET A 418 -23.32 -27.86 5.88
N ASN A 419 -22.01 -27.96 5.65
CA ASN A 419 -21.14 -28.54 6.64
C ASN A 419 -20.96 -27.55 7.82
N LEU A 420 -21.68 -27.79 8.92
CA LEU A 420 -21.65 -26.95 10.13
C LEU A 420 -20.21 -26.66 10.60
N LEU A 421 -19.33 -27.65 10.52
CA LEU A 421 -17.93 -27.49 10.91
C LEU A 421 -17.23 -26.44 10.02
N VAL A 422 -17.45 -26.47 8.70
CA VAL A 422 -16.87 -25.49 7.77
C VAL A 422 -17.40 -24.08 8.07
N VAL A 423 -18.71 -23.97 8.32
CA VAL A 423 -19.34 -22.68 8.70
C VAL A 423 -18.69 -22.13 9.98
N VAL A 424 -18.69 -22.92 11.05
CA VAL A 424 -18.16 -22.51 12.36
C VAL A 424 -16.68 -22.14 12.25
N LEU A 425 -15.86 -22.97 11.62
CA LEU A 425 -14.43 -22.70 11.45
C LEU A 425 -14.17 -21.42 10.65
N SER A 426 -14.92 -21.21 9.56
CA SER A 426 -14.72 -20.05 8.70
C SER A 426 -15.13 -18.73 9.37
N PHE A 427 -16.25 -18.72 10.10
CA PHE A 427 -16.66 -17.56 10.89
C PHE A 427 -15.74 -17.31 12.09
N SER A 428 -15.33 -18.36 12.79
CA SER A 428 -14.36 -18.24 13.89
C SER A 428 -13.03 -17.66 13.40
N MET A 429 -12.55 -18.09 12.23
CA MET A 429 -11.35 -17.54 11.61
C MET A 429 -11.51 -16.04 11.30
N PHE A 430 -12.65 -15.62 10.72
CA PHE A 430 -12.92 -14.20 10.46
C PHE A 430 -12.91 -13.37 11.76
N ILE A 431 -13.58 -13.86 12.82
CA ILE A 431 -13.67 -13.15 14.11
C ILE A 431 -12.29 -13.07 14.77
N LEU A 432 -11.52 -14.15 14.78
CA LEU A 432 -10.19 -14.17 15.38
C LEU A 432 -9.22 -13.26 14.65
N ILE A 433 -9.23 -13.25 13.31
CA ILE A 433 -8.44 -12.31 12.51
C ILE A 433 -8.85 -10.87 12.82
N ALA A 434 -10.14 -10.56 12.86
CA ALA A 434 -10.62 -9.21 13.18
C ALA A 434 -10.16 -8.76 14.58
N ASN A 435 -10.24 -9.67 15.57
CA ASN A 435 -9.80 -9.40 16.95
C ASN A 435 -8.29 -9.14 17.02
N ASP A 436 -7.48 -9.99 16.36
CA ASP A 436 -6.02 -9.84 16.35
C ASP A 436 -5.59 -8.51 15.71
N LEU A 437 -6.19 -8.16 14.56
CA LEU A 437 -5.91 -6.90 13.88
C LEU A 437 -6.35 -5.67 14.69
N TRP A 438 -7.47 -5.79 15.41
CA TRP A 438 -7.92 -4.74 16.32
C TRP A 438 -6.97 -4.59 17.52
N ALA A 439 -6.53 -5.69 18.13
CA ALA A 439 -5.57 -5.68 19.23
C ALA A 439 -4.24 -5.02 18.80
N HIS A 440 -3.77 -5.29 17.56
CA HIS A 440 -2.62 -4.63 17.02
C HIS A 440 -2.87 -3.11 16.84
N ALA A 441 -4.03 -2.73 16.32
CA ALA A 441 -4.37 -1.32 16.15
C ALA A 441 -4.40 -0.58 17.50
N GLU A 442 -4.93 -1.17 18.56
CA GLU A 442 -4.93 -0.59 19.90
C GLU A 442 -3.52 -0.37 20.45
N ALA A 443 -2.60 -1.31 20.19
CA ALA A 443 -1.20 -1.19 20.59
C ALA A 443 -0.44 -0.12 19.82
N TRP A 444 -0.78 0.07 18.52
CA TRP A 444 -0.06 0.93 17.58
C TRP A 444 -0.79 2.23 17.24
N LYS A 445 -1.95 2.53 17.84
CA LYS A 445 -2.66 3.79 17.58
C LYS A 445 -1.83 5.01 17.94
N LEU A 446 -2.06 6.13 17.26
CA LEU A 446 -1.24 7.34 17.42
C LEU A 446 -1.11 7.81 18.87
N SER A 447 -2.18 7.71 19.68
CA SER A 447 -2.13 8.09 21.10
C SER A 447 -1.20 7.20 21.92
N ALA A 448 -1.16 5.88 21.63
CA ALA A 448 -0.24 4.95 22.29
C ALA A 448 1.21 5.23 21.86
N MET A 449 1.44 5.46 20.58
CA MET A 449 2.76 5.82 20.04
C MET A 449 3.30 7.09 20.67
N ARG A 450 2.50 8.15 20.72
CA ARG A 450 2.90 9.41 21.34
C ARG A 450 3.21 9.26 22.83
N THR A 451 2.50 8.38 23.53
CA THR A 451 2.79 8.07 24.93
C THR A 451 4.10 7.29 25.08
N ALA A 452 4.40 6.37 24.16
CA ALA A 452 5.60 5.54 24.22
C ALA A 452 6.88 6.31 23.89
N PHE A 453 6.85 7.21 22.88
CA PHE A 453 8.04 7.90 22.37
C PHE A 453 8.14 9.35 22.83
N GLY A 454 7.03 9.97 23.25
CA GLY A 454 6.98 11.38 23.64
C GLY A 454 7.07 12.34 22.46
N PRO A 455 6.82 13.65 22.71
CA PRO A 455 6.98 14.67 21.67
C PRO A 455 8.45 14.89 21.35
N VAL A 456 8.76 15.06 20.05
CA VAL A 456 10.07 15.47 19.57
C VAL A 456 10.07 16.97 19.26
N GLN A 457 11.23 17.60 19.37
CA GLN A 457 11.36 18.98 18.93
C GLN A 457 11.21 19.00 17.41
N MET A 458 10.23 19.78 16.91
CA MET A 458 9.95 19.89 15.48
C MET A 458 11.16 20.51 14.77
N ALA A 459 11.83 19.68 13.98
CA ALA A 459 13.09 20.07 13.33
C ALA A 459 12.89 21.15 12.24
N LEU A 460 11.68 21.28 11.71
CA LEU A 460 11.32 22.22 10.63
C LEU A 460 10.36 23.33 11.10
N ALA A 461 10.14 23.46 12.41
CA ALA A 461 9.28 24.51 12.93
C ALA A 461 9.81 25.90 12.50
N GLY A 462 8.92 26.70 11.89
CA GLY A 462 9.27 28.02 11.37
C GLY A 462 9.90 28.03 9.97
N SER A 463 9.82 26.93 9.20
CA SER A 463 10.15 26.94 7.79
C SER A 463 9.24 27.91 7.03
N SER A 464 9.77 28.64 6.07
CA SER A 464 9.02 29.55 5.22
C SER A 464 9.27 29.28 3.74
N VAL A 465 8.39 29.79 2.88
CA VAL A 465 8.56 29.64 1.44
C VAL A 465 9.60 30.64 0.94
N GLY A 466 10.73 30.11 0.49
CA GLY A 466 11.78 30.89 -0.16
C GLY A 466 11.59 31.06 -1.67
N ASN A 467 12.10 32.15 -2.20
CA ASN A 467 12.19 32.38 -3.64
C ASN A 467 13.67 32.62 -4.00
N HIS A 468 14.38 31.54 -4.30
CA HIS A 468 15.77 31.61 -4.70
C HIS A 468 15.89 31.54 -6.23
N PRO A 469 16.80 32.34 -6.85
CA PRO A 469 17.19 32.13 -8.23
C PRO A 469 17.90 30.77 -8.38
N ASP A 470 17.25 29.82 -8.99
CA ASP A 470 17.77 28.45 -9.13
C ASP A 470 17.42 27.89 -10.52
N GLN A 471 18.11 28.44 -11.54
CA GLN A 471 17.84 28.09 -12.93
C GLN A 471 17.94 26.58 -13.22
N PRO A 472 18.93 25.81 -12.72
CA PRO A 472 18.99 24.36 -12.96
C PRO A 472 17.76 23.64 -12.43
N TYR A 473 17.32 23.95 -11.22
CA TYR A 473 16.16 23.32 -10.59
C TYR A 473 14.86 23.64 -11.33
N PHE A 474 14.63 24.92 -11.66
CA PHE A 474 13.46 25.34 -12.44
C PHE A 474 13.42 24.68 -13.82
N THR A 475 14.57 24.60 -14.50
CA THR A 475 14.65 23.93 -15.80
C THR A 475 14.22 22.46 -15.68
N VAL A 476 14.69 21.74 -14.66
CA VAL A 476 14.32 20.34 -14.43
C VAL A 476 12.82 20.19 -14.15
N ILE A 477 12.22 21.08 -13.35
CA ILE A 477 10.78 21.06 -13.09
C ILE A 477 9.98 21.34 -14.36
N ILE A 478 10.35 22.33 -15.14
CA ILE A 478 9.65 22.69 -16.38
C ILE A 478 9.73 21.53 -17.38
N VAL A 479 10.92 20.98 -17.61
CA VAL A 479 11.12 19.84 -18.52
C VAL A 479 10.33 18.62 -18.03
N GLY A 480 10.40 18.31 -16.74
CA GLY A 480 9.65 17.21 -16.14
C GLY A 480 8.14 17.39 -16.31
N THR A 481 7.63 18.60 -16.08
CA THR A 481 6.21 18.93 -16.26
C THR A 481 5.76 18.77 -17.72
N LEU A 482 6.53 19.29 -18.66
CA LEU A 482 6.22 19.13 -20.09
C LEU A 482 6.22 17.67 -20.51
N LEU A 483 7.22 16.88 -20.10
CA LEU A 483 7.27 15.44 -20.37
C LEU A 483 6.06 14.72 -19.79
N SER A 484 5.67 15.03 -18.57
CA SER A 484 4.49 14.42 -17.92
C SER A 484 3.20 14.75 -18.69
N ILE A 485 2.99 16.02 -19.07
CA ILE A 485 1.81 16.45 -19.81
C ILE A 485 1.73 15.79 -21.20
N PHE A 486 2.83 15.86 -21.98
CA PHE A 486 2.85 15.25 -23.32
C PHE A 486 2.66 13.74 -23.26
N THR A 487 3.27 13.06 -22.28
CA THR A 487 3.09 11.63 -22.08
C THR A 487 1.64 11.30 -21.71
N GLY A 488 1.03 12.06 -20.82
CA GLY A 488 -0.37 11.89 -20.46
C GLY A 488 -1.31 12.03 -21.66
N MET A 489 -1.13 13.10 -22.43
CA MET A 489 -1.91 13.32 -23.66
C MET A 489 -1.71 12.19 -24.68
N PHE A 490 -0.47 11.75 -24.89
CA PHE A 490 -0.15 10.65 -25.81
C PHE A 490 -0.85 9.33 -25.39
N LEU A 491 -0.76 8.97 -24.11
CA LEU A 491 -1.36 7.75 -23.57
C LEU A 491 -2.89 7.79 -23.70
N LEU A 492 -3.53 8.90 -23.35
CA LEU A 492 -4.98 9.07 -23.47
C LEU A 492 -5.42 8.99 -24.92
N PHE A 493 -4.70 9.64 -25.85
CA PHE A 493 -5.00 9.59 -27.28
C PHE A 493 -4.85 8.17 -27.85
N ARG A 494 -3.77 7.46 -27.49
CA ARG A 494 -3.55 6.09 -27.96
C ARG A 494 -4.61 5.14 -27.42
N SER A 495 -4.99 5.24 -26.15
CA SER A 495 -6.01 4.41 -25.56
C SER A 495 -7.41 4.70 -26.11
N TRP A 496 -7.71 5.97 -26.41
CA TRP A 496 -8.98 6.36 -27.06
C TRP A 496 -9.11 5.78 -28.48
N ARG A 497 -8.05 5.74 -29.25
CA ARG A 497 -8.06 5.13 -30.60
C ARG A 497 -8.35 3.64 -30.60
N GLU A 498 -7.95 2.91 -29.57
CA GLU A 498 -8.20 1.47 -29.44
C GLU A 498 -9.63 1.13 -28.95
N HIS A 499 -10.29 2.07 -28.32
CA HIS A 499 -11.67 1.95 -27.88
C HIS A 499 -12.51 3.14 -28.34
N PRO A 500 -12.94 3.17 -29.60
CA PRO A 500 -13.88 4.17 -30.05
C PRO A 500 -15.25 3.92 -29.38
N LEU A 501 -15.41 4.41 -28.14
CA LEU A 501 -16.64 4.26 -27.35
C LEU A 501 -17.76 5.23 -27.76
N ILE A 502 -17.60 6.01 -28.83
CA ILE A 502 -18.62 6.97 -29.25
C ILE A 502 -18.77 6.85 -30.75
N GLY A 503 -19.66 5.97 -31.20
CA GLY A 503 -20.01 5.86 -32.63
C GLY A 503 -20.72 4.59 -33.07
N LYS A 504 -21.44 3.89 -32.17
CA LYS A 504 -22.46 2.91 -32.57
C LYS A 504 -23.70 3.02 -31.72
#